data_110ba681c89a59f105e00eee2b9d7e22
#
_entry.id   110ba681c89a59f105e00eee2b9d7e22
#
_cell.length_a   1.000
_cell.length_b   1.000
_cell.length_c   1.000
_cell.angle_alpha   90.00
_cell.angle_beta   90.00
_cell.angle_gamma   90.00
#
_symmetry.space_group_name_H-M   'P 1'
#
loop_
_entity.id
_entity.type
_entity.pdbx_description
1 polymer ?
#
loop_
_entity_poly.entity_id
_entity_poly.type
_entity_poly.pdbx_seq_one_letter_code
_entity_poly.pdbx_strand_id
1 'polypeptide(L)'
;MLASPGAEGARRAIARMCHSGLDAPDLLGALAVAVREVVGYDGAVWATMDPASLLITGAHVEELPRESAPAFYENEYLHDDVNKLSRLARGLRPVATMSEATGGVLSRSRLHRELGLVFGFAGDNLRAAFVAGGSCWGAAALARRDPAAHFTQADVSFVASIGSHVAEGLRAAMLLGALSAPGRSPDDGEAPGLVVLDGDRIRAASASAEGWLEELAGDFGGRPGDRLPAAVLAVAGAAGRMVGDGEPPPSTRAVLRTRAGRWLGLHGLRLDSGSGEPEVAVILEAARPPELAAVVMSAYGLTARERDVAQQVISGASTAEAAAALHISPYTLQDHLKSIFDKVGVRSRAELAKEVFDRHYAAAAPLGGAPGR
;
A
#
# COMPACT_ATOMS: atom_id res chain seq x y z
N MET A 1 -13.06 -28.77 9.87
CA MET A 1 -13.22 -29.21 8.46
C MET A 1 -11.82 -29.33 7.88
N LEU A 2 -11.38 -30.55 7.48
CA LEU A 2 -10.04 -30.79 6.94
C LEU A 2 -9.94 -30.09 5.58
N ALA A 3 -8.88 -29.29 5.37
CA ALA A 3 -8.60 -28.66 4.09
C ALA A 3 -8.45 -29.72 2.99
N SER A 4 -8.98 -29.44 1.78
CA SER A 4 -8.77 -30.29 0.61
C SER A 4 -7.27 -30.48 0.37
N PRO A 5 -6.78 -31.69 -0.01
CA PRO A 5 -5.36 -31.93 -0.30
C PRO A 5 -4.76 -30.93 -1.31
N GLY A 6 -5.57 -30.43 -2.25
CA GLY A 6 -5.18 -29.41 -3.22
C GLY A 6 -4.93 -28.04 -2.58
N ALA A 7 -5.77 -27.61 -1.63
CA ALA A 7 -5.62 -26.32 -0.95
C ALA A 7 -4.35 -26.26 -0.07
N GLU A 8 -4.00 -27.39 0.59
CA GLU A 8 -2.77 -27.45 1.38
C GLU A 8 -1.50 -27.42 0.50
N GLY A 9 -1.55 -28.07 -0.67
CA GLY A 9 -0.49 -28.00 -1.68
C GLY A 9 -0.30 -26.58 -2.20
N ALA A 10 -1.39 -25.90 -2.54
CA ALA A 10 -1.39 -24.52 -3.02
C ALA A 10 -0.86 -23.55 -1.94
N ARG A 11 -1.28 -23.69 -0.67
CA ARG A 11 -0.78 -22.89 0.44
C ARG A 11 0.75 -22.98 0.58
N ARG A 12 1.30 -24.19 0.51
CA ARG A 12 2.76 -24.42 0.55
C ARG A 12 3.48 -23.85 -0.65
N ALA A 13 2.89 -23.92 -1.83
CA ALA A 13 3.44 -23.32 -3.05
C ALA A 13 3.47 -21.78 -2.95
N ILE A 14 2.37 -21.16 -2.49
CA ILE A 14 2.27 -19.72 -2.24
C ILE A 14 3.29 -19.27 -1.19
N ALA A 15 3.43 -20.00 -0.08
CA ALA A 15 4.43 -19.66 0.93
C ALA A 15 5.87 -19.66 0.34
N ARG A 16 6.23 -20.68 -0.45
CA ARG A 16 7.55 -20.69 -1.13
C ARG A 16 7.71 -19.53 -2.12
N MET A 17 6.68 -19.22 -2.88
CA MET A 17 6.67 -18.10 -3.83
C MET A 17 6.91 -16.75 -3.13
N CYS A 18 6.26 -16.53 -1.99
CA CYS A 18 6.44 -15.32 -1.20
C CYS A 18 7.89 -15.14 -0.65
N HIS A 19 8.66 -16.22 -0.57
CA HIS A 19 10.06 -16.20 -0.12
C HIS A 19 11.08 -16.37 -1.26
N SER A 20 10.65 -16.32 -2.54
CA SER A 20 11.53 -16.55 -3.69
C SER A 20 12.28 -15.31 -4.17
N GLY A 21 12.06 -14.14 -3.57
CA GLY A 21 12.73 -12.89 -3.96
C GLY A 21 12.15 -12.22 -5.22
N LEU A 22 10.90 -12.54 -5.59
CA LEU A 22 10.18 -11.83 -6.64
C LEU A 22 9.96 -10.37 -6.25
N ASP A 23 9.95 -9.48 -7.24
CA ASP A 23 9.46 -8.12 -7.02
C ASP A 23 7.94 -8.08 -6.80
N ALA A 24 7.40 -6.95 -6.41
CA ALA A 24 5.99 -6.86 -6.04
C ALA A 24 5.03 -7.11 -7.21
N PRO A 25 5.23 -6.56 -8.43
CA PRO A 25 4.41 -6.88 -9.60
C PRO A 25 4.38 -8.35 -9.95
N ASP A 26 5.55 -8.98 -10.03
CA ASP A 26 5.68 -10.40 -10.38
C ASP A 26 5.05 -11.30 -9.31
N LEU A 27 5.24 -10.94 -8.03
CA LEU A 27 4.62 -11.65 -6.91
C LEU A 27 3.10 -11.56 -6.96
N LEU A 28 2.52 -10.37 -7.19
CA LEU A 28 1.07 -10.20 -7.29
C LEU A 28 0.48 -11.01 -8.44
N GLY A 29 1.12 -10.99 -9.62
CA GLY A 29 0.69 -11.78 -10.77
C GLY A 29 0.74 -13.29 -10.51
N ALA A 30 1.81 -13.78 -9.89
CA ALA A 30 1.96 -15.18 -9.54
C ALA A 30 0.94 -15.63 -8.47
N LEU A 31 0.65 -14.78 -7.48
CA LEU A 31 -0.38 -15.01 -6.46
C LEU A 31 -1.77 -15.10 -7.09
N ALA A 32 -2.08 -14.22 -8.03
CA ALA A 32 -3.36 -14.20 -8.72
C ALA A 32 -3.63 -15.54 -9.40
N VAL A 33 -2.66 -16.06 -10.14
CA VAL A 33 -2.77 -17.40 -10.80
C VAL A 33 -2.96 -18.50 -9.76
N ALA A 34 -2.13 -18.55 -8.72
CA ALA A 34 -2.16 -19.64 -7.73
C ALA A 34 -3.44 -19.66 -6.88
N VAL A 35 -3.99 -18.49 -6.54
CA VAL A 35 -5.23 -18.39 -5.76
C VAL A 35 -6.45 -18.68 -6.62
N ARG A 36 -6.46 -18.29 -7.89
CA ARG A 36 -7.57 -18.56 -8.81
C ARG A 36 -7.84 -20.07 -8.97
N GLU A 37 -6.81 -20.90 -8.96
CA GLU A 37 -6.95 -22.35 -9.06
C GLU A 37 -7.70 -22.98 -7.86
N VAL A 38 -7.68 -22.33 -6.69
CA VAL A 38 -8.28 -22.85 -5.46
C VAL A 38 -9.62 -22.19 -5.15
N VAL A 39 -9.67 -20.87 -5.24
CA VAL A 39 -10.84 -20.08 -4.80
C VAL A 39 -11.84 -19.87 -5.94
N GLY A 40 -11.39 -19.84 -7.18
CA GLY A 40 -12.24 -19.59 -8.35
C GLY A 40 -12.95 -18.24 -8.29
N TYR A 41 -12.48 -17.26 -9.06
CA TYR A 41 -13.09 -15.95 -9.20
C TYR A 41 -13.02 -15.51 -10.68
N ASP A 42 -13.87 -14.56 -11.05
CA ASP A 42 -13.99 -14.09 -12.43
C ASP A 42 -13.24 -12.80 -12.71
N GLY A 43 -12.92 -12.04 -11.67
CA GLY A 43 -12.11 -10.83 -11.76
C GLY A 43 -11.47 -10.51 -10.41
N ALA A 44 -10.32 -9.83 -10.44
CA ALA A 44 -9.60 -9.50 -9.23
C ALA A 44 -8.78 -8.20 -9.33
N VAL A 45 -8.59 -7.57 -8.16
CA VAL A 45 -7.54 -6.60 -7.89
C VAL A 45 -6.65 -7.16 -6.81
N TRP A 46 -5.35 -7.27 -7.09
CA TRP A 46 -4.29 -7.57 -6.13
C TRP A 46 -3.45 -6.33 -5.97
N ALA A 47 -3.23 -5.87 -4.76
CA ALA A 47 -2.63 -4.56 -4.53
C ALA A 47 -1.49 -4.60 -3.52
N THR A 48 -0.49 -3.75 -3.74
CA THR A 48 0.44 -3.31 -2.69
C THR A 48 -0.16 -2.14 -1.94
N MET A 49 0.18 -2.02 -0.66
CA MET A 49 -0.31 -0.93 0.19
C MET A 49 0.82 -0.23 0.93
N ASP A 50 0.72 1.07 1.07
CA ASP A 50 1.56 1.82 2.00
C ASP A 50 1.14 1.49 3.44
N PRO A 51 2.02 0.89 4.25
CA PRO A 51 1.67 0.46 5.60
C PRO A 51 1.32 1.60 6.56
N ALA A 52 1.72 2.83 6.26
CA ALA A 52 1.46 4.00 7.10
C ALA A 52 0.09 4.62 6.79
N SER A 53 -0.25 4.78 5.52
CA SER A 53 -1.49 5.43 5.07
C SER A 53 -2.62 4.46 4.79
N LEU A 54 -2.31 3.20 4.51
CA LEU A 54 -3.23 2.17 3.98
C LEU A 54 -3.81 2.54 2.60
N LEU A 55 -3.08 3.34 1.83
CA LEU A 55 -3.41 3.63 0.45
C LEU A 55 -2.79 2.58 -0.48
N ILE A 56 -3.51 2.24 -1.55
CA ILE A 56 -3.00 1.37 -2.61
C ILE A 56 -1.86 2.11 -3.33
N THR A 57 -0.73 1.42 -3.48
CA THR A 57 0.50 1.97 -4.09
C THR A 57 0.84 1.32 -5.43
N GLY A 58 0.25 0.17 -5.74
CA GLY A 58 0.36 -0.54 -7.00
C GLY A 58 -0.72 -1.60 -7.07
N ALA A 59 -1.08 -2.05 -8.28
CA ALA A 59 -2.11 -3.06 -8.48
C ALA A 59 -1.82 -3.97 -9.68
N HIS A 60 -2.11 -5.26 -9.50
CA HIS A 60 -2.28 -6.23 -10.57
C HIS A 60 -3.78 -6.52 -10.72
N VAL A 61 -4.33 -6.30 -11.90
CA VAL A 61 -5.76 -6.41 -12.16
C VAL A 61 -6.03 -7.48 -13.20
N GLU A 62 -6.98 -8.35 -12.91
CA GLU A 62 -7.40 -9.45 -13.77
C GLU A 62 -8.88 -9.32 -14.15
N GLU A 63 -9.18 -9.42 -15.44
CA GLU A 63 -10.53 -9.54 -16.01
C GLU A 63 -11.52 -8.41 -15.63
N LEU A 64 -11.10 -7.40 -14.89
CA LEU A 64 -11.94 -6.23 -14.60
C LEU A 64 -11.77 -5.18 -15.71
N PRO A 65 -12.89 -4.62 -16.22
CA PRO A 65 -12.83 -3.52 -17.18
C PRO A 65 -12.05 -2.35 -16.58
N ARG A 66 -11.21 -1.76 -17.40
CA ARG A 66 -10.37 -0.64 -16.97
C ARG A 66 -11.19 0.57 -16.52
N GLU A 67 -12.35 0.75 -17.11
CA GLU A 67 -13.32 1.79 -16.80
C GLU A 67 -13.90 1.67 -15.38
N SER A 68 -13.75 0.50 -14.76
CA SER A 68 -14.20 0.26 -13.38
C SER A 68 -13.24 0.85 -12.31
N ALA A 69 -12.00 1.20 -12.67
CA ALA A 69 -11.01 1.65 -11.72
C ALA A 69 -11.42 2.92 -10.95
N PRO A 70 -11.90 4.01 -11.59
CA PRO A 70 -12.35 5.19 -10.86
C PRO A 70 -13.42 4.86 -9.82
N ALA A 71 -14.46 4.13 -10.20
CA ALA A 71 -15.54 3.72 -9.30
C ALA A 71 -15.03 2.84 -8.13
N PHE A 72 -14.03 1.99 -8.36
CA PHE A 72 -13.39 1.20 -7.31
C PHE A 72 -12.67 2.10 -6.28
N TYR A 73 -11.84 3.06 -6.75
CA TYR A 73 -11.09 3.95 -5.87
C TYR A 73 -12.00 4.95 -5.16
N GLU A 74 -13.02 5.48 -5.83
CA GLU A 74 -14.06 6.30 -5.21
C GLU A 74 -14.78 5.54 -4.10
N ASN A 75 -15.25 4.33 -4.39
CA ASN A 75 -15.88 3.50 -3.37
C ASN A 75 -14.92 3.23 -2.22
N GLU A 76 -13.63 2.95 -2.48
CA GLU A 76 -12.68 2.63 -1.43
C GLU A 76 -12.34 3.83 -0.55
N TYR A 77 -12.21 5.03 -1.11
CA TYR A 77 -11.65 6.15 -0.38
C TYR A 77 -12.63 7.30 -0.11
N LEU A 78 -13.59 7.56 -1.01
CA LEU A 78 -14.53 8.67 -0.87
C LEU A 78 -15.78 8.30 -0.08
N HIS A 79 -16.31 7.11 -0.30
CA HIS A 79 -17.62 6.72 0.21
C HIS A 79 -17.51 5.67 1.32
N ASP A 80 -18.51 5.63 2.20
CA ASP A 80 -18.60 4.56 3.17
C ASP A 80 -19.30 3.33 2.55
N ASP A 81 -18.74 2.14 2.83
CA ASP A 81 -19.28 0.86 2.36
C ASP A 81 -18.79 -0.28 3.26
N VAL A 82 -19.30 -1.49 3.04
CA VAL A 82 -18.86 -2.70 3.75
C VAL A 82 -17.43 -3.10 3.34
N ASN A 83 -16.74 -3.78 4.23
CA ASN A 83 -15.44 -4.43 3.98
C ASN A 83 -14.36 -3.50 3.38
N LYS A 84 -14.30 -2.25 3.80
CA LYS A 84 -13.20 -1.36 3.43
C LYS A 84 -11.85 -1.97 3.76
N LEU A 85 -10.89 -1.91 2.86
CA LEU A 85 -9.56 -2.48 3.04
C LEU A 85 -8.87 -1.95 4.30
N SER A 86 -9.03 -0.65 4.58
CA SER A 86 -8.49 -0.03 5.81
C SER A 86 -9.12 -0.56 7.09
N ARG A 87 -10.42 -0.91 7.08
CA ARG A 87 -11.10 -1.55 8.21
C ARG A 87 -10.65 -3.00 8.39
N LEU A 88 -10.52 -3.75 7.30
CA LEU A 88 -9.99 -5.12 7.33
C LEU A 88 -8.55 -5.16 7.83
N ALA A 89 -7.71 -4.22 7.41
CA ALA A 89 -6.32 -4.12 7.83
C ALA A 89 -6.14 -3.86 9.34
N ARG A 90 -7.08 -3.12 9.94
CA ARG A 90 -7.08 -2.81 11.39
C ARG A 90 -7.91 -3.78 12.21
N GLY A 91 -8.74 -4.60 11.57
CA GLY A 91 -9.68 -5.51 12.20
C GLY A 91 -9.05 -6.84 12.61
N LEU A 92 -9.79 -7.59 13.43
CA LEU A 92 -9.41 -8.95 13.83
C LEU A 92 -9.65 -9.98 12.70
N ARG A 93 -10.49 -9.64 11.73
CA ARG A 93 -10.80 -10.47 10.57
C ARG A 93 -10.33 -9.76 9.31
N PRO A 94 -9.15 -10.10 8.79
CA PRO A 94 -8.60 -9.42 7.63
C PRO A 94 -9.20 -9.88 6.30
N VAL A 95 -10.10 -10.87 6.30
CA VAL A 95 -10.80 -11.39 5.11
C VAL A 95 -12.30 -11.43 5.40
N ALA A 96 -13.09 -10.89 4.46
CA ALA A 96 -14.55 -10.88 4.56
C ALA A 96 -15.20 -10.92 3.17
N THR A 97 -16.42 -11.46 3.10
CA THR A 97 -17.25 -11.46 1.89
C THR A 97 -18.31 -10.37 1.96
N MET A 98 -18.72 -9.86 0.82
CA MET A 98 -19.81 -8.90 0.74
C MET A 98 -21.13 -9.56 1.17
N SER A 99 -21.36 -10.81 0.80
CA SER A 99 -22.54 -11.57 1.18
C SER A 99 -22.69 -11.70 2.70
N GLU A 100 -21.62 -11.99 3.45
CA GLU A 100 -21.62 -12.02 4.91
C GLU A 100 -21.93 -10.63 5.48
N ALA A 101 -21.23 -9.60 5.01
CA ALA A 101 -21.36 -8.23 5.53
C ALA A 101 -22.73 -7.58 5.25
N THR A 102 -23.42 -7.99 4.19
CA THR A 102 -24.73 -7.48 3.79
C THR A 102 -25.91 -8.37 4.22
N GLY A 103 -25.64 -9.51 4.86
CA GLY A 103 -26.65 -10.51 5.20
C GLY A 103 -27.29 -11.14 3.96
N GLY A 104 -26.52 -11.36 2.90
CA GLY A 104 -26.95 -11.96 1.64
C GLY A 104 -27.63 -10.96 0.66
N VAL A 105 -27.86 -9.72 1.05
CA VAL A 105 -28.47 -8.69 0.20
C VAL A 105 -27.37 -7.81 -0.38
N LEU A 106 -26.72 -8.27 -1.46
CA LEU A 106 -25.53 -7.62 -2.06
C LEU A 106 -25.79 -6.15 -2.46
N SER A 107 -27.03 -5.81 -2.84
CA SER A 107 -27.43 -4.46 -3.20
C SER A 107 -27.34 -3.43 -2.04
N ARG A 108 -27.11 -3.86 -0.81
CA ARG A 108 -26.80 -2.93 0.29
C ARG A 108 -25.42 -2.31 0.15
N SER A 109 -24.48 -2.99 -0.52
CA SER A 109 -23.16 -2.44 -0.84
C SER A 109 -23.24 -1.47 -2.01
N ARG A 110 -22.60 -0.31 -1.88
CA ARG A 110 -22.43 0.66 -2.95
C ARG A 110 -21.57 0.07 -4.08
N LEU A 111 -20.46 -0.60 -3.72
CA LEU A 111 -19.61 -1.27 -4.69
C LEU A 111 -20.40 -2.21 -5.60
N HIS A 112 -21.33 -2.99 -5.03
CA HIS A 112 -22.16 -3.89 -5.82
C HIS A 112 -23.07 -3.13 -6.80
N ARG A 113 -23.75 -2.06 -6.35
CA ARG A 113 -24.69 -1.30 -7.19
C ARG A 113 -23.98 -0.53 -8.30
N GLU A 114 -22.87 0.14 -7.97
CA GLU A 114 -22.24 1.13 -8.84
C GLU A 114 -21.08 0.57 -9.66
N LEU A 115 -20.53 -0.56 -9.23
CA LEU A 115 -19.45 -1.24 -9.94
C LEU A 115 -19.85 -2.66 -10.36
N GLY A 116 -20.28 -3.49 -9.42
CA GLY A 116 -20.60 -4.89 -9.70
C GLY A 116 -21.63 -5.05 -10.80
N LEU A 117 -22.81 -4.43 -10.64
CA LEU A 117 -23.89 -4.51 -11.63
C LEU A 117 -23.54 -3.81 -12.96
N VAL A 118 -22.83 -2.68 -12.91
CA VAL A 118 -22.48 -1.89 -14.10
C VAL A 118 -21.48 -2.61 -14.98
N PHE A 119 -20.49 -3.29 -14.37
CA PHE A 119 -19.39 -3.94 -15.10
C PHE A 119 -19.53 -5.47 -15.19
N GLY A 120 -20.70 -6.03 -14.87
CA GLY A 120 -21.00 -7.45 -15.04
C GLY A 120 -20.39 -8.37 -14.00
N PHE A 121 -20.13 -7.88 -12.79
CA PHE A 121 -19.70 -8.64 -11.61
C PHE A 121 -20.79 -8.63 -10.54
N ALA A 122 -21.94 -9.15 -10.90
CA ALA A 122 -23.16 -9.13 -10.08
C ALA A 122 -23.15 -10.16 -8.94
N GLY A 123 -22.15 -11.03 -8.87
CA GLY A 123 -21.97 -12.00 -7.80
C GLY A 123 -21.29 -11.41 -6.56
N ASP A 124 -20.86 -12.30 -5.69
CA ASP A 124 -20.21 -11.93 -4.43
C ASP A 124 -18.81 -11.31 -4.63
N ASN A 125 -18.37 -10.58 -3.64
CA ASN A 125 -17.02 -9.99 -3.59
C ASN A 125 -16.34 -10.40 -2.28
N LEU A 126 -15.14 -10.97 -2.38
CA LEU A 126 -14.28 -11.29 -1.23
C LEU A 126 -13.15 -10.27 -1.17
N ARG A 127 -12.96 -9.65 -0.01
CA ARG A 127 -11.87 -8.70 0.24
C ARG A 127 -10.94 -9.23 1.31
N ALA A 128 -9.64 -9.01 1.11
CA ALA A 128 -8.59 -9.40 2.03
C ALA A 128 -7.58 -8.28 2.22
N ALA A 129 -7.13 -8.10 3.45
CA ALA A 129 -5.96 -7.28 3.80
C ALA A 129 -4.84 -8.22 4.27
N PHE A 130 -3.64 -8.06 3.73
CA PHE A 130 -2.49 -8.90 4.06
C PHE A 130 -1.61 -8.18 5.07
N VAL A 131 -1.65 -8.69 6.31
CA VAL A 131 -1.03 -8.05 7.48
C VAL A 131 0.08 -8.93 8.05
N ALA A 132 1.24 -8.33 8.30
CA ALA A 132 2.35 -8.94 9.02
C ALA A 132 3.04 -7.90 9.90
N GLY A 133 3.44 -8.29 11.12
CA GLY A 133 4.10 -7.39 12.07
C GLY A 133 3.25 -6.16 12.46
N GLY A 134 1.90 -6.28 12.40
CA GLY A 134 0.99 -5.17 12.69
C GLY A 134 0.88 -4.12 11.57
N SER A 135 1.46 -4.38 10.39
CA SER A 135 1.41 -3.50 9.22
C SER A 135 0.75 -4.22 8.04
N CYS A 136 -0.07 -3.50 7.26
CA CYS A 136 -0.70 -4.01 6.05
C CYS A 136 0.19 -3.71 4.84
N TRP A 137 0.57 -4.76 4.09
CA TRP A 137 1.50 -4.68 2.97
C TRP A 137 0.83 -4.86 1.62
N GLY A 138 -0.38 -5.41 1.64
CA GLY A 138 -1.15 -5.62 0.43
C GLY A 138 -2.58 -5.95 0.71
N ALA A 139 -3.36 -6.04 -0.36
CA ALA A 139 -4.77 -6.36 -0.31
C ALA A 139 -5.20 -7.13 -1.56
N ALA A 140 -6.36 -7.79 -1.47
CA ALA A 140 -7.03 -8.35 -2.62
C ALA A 140 -8.54 -8.07 -2.59
N ALA A 141 -9.12 -7.91 -3.78
CA ALA A 141 -10.56 -7.88 -3.98
C ALA A 141 -10.88 -8.86 -5.13
N LEU A 142 -11.57 -9.95 -4.81
CA LEU A 142 -11.95 -11.00 -5.74
C LEU A 142 -13.44 -10.87 -6.04
N ALA A 143 -13.85 -10.96 -7.29
CA ALA A 143 -15.24 -10.75 -7.71
C ALA A 143 -15.76 -11.93 -8.52
N ARG A 144 -17.06 -12.22 -8.41
CA ARG A 144 -17.79 -13.21 -9.20
C ARG A 144 -18.80 -12.53 -10.11
N ARG A 145 -19.00 -13.10 -11.30
CA ARG A 145 -19.97 -12.60 -12.28
C ARG A 145 -21.37 -13.10 -12.01
N ASP A 146 -21.50 -14.39 -11.67
CA ASP A 146 -22.79 -15.01 -11.43
C ASP A 146 -23.43 -14.51 -10.13
N PRO A 147 -24.62 -13.86 -10.19
CA PRO A 147 -25.33 -13.38 -9.01
C PRO A 147 -25.60 -14.45 -7.93
N ALA A 148 -25.71 -15.73 -8.31
CA ALA A 148 -25.93 -16.83 -7.40
C ALA A 148 -24.63 -17.39 -6.79
N ALA A 149 -23.46 -16.99 -7.33
CA ALA A 149 -22.17 -17.50 -6.86
C ALA A 149 -21.67 -16.69 -5.66
N HIS A 150 -21.64 -17.33 -4.50
CA HIS A 150 -21.08 -16.76 -3.27
C HIS A 150 -19.74 -17.42 -2.92
N PHE A 151 -18.84 -16.65 -2.29
CA PHE A 151 -17.64 -17.20 -1.69
C PHE A 151 -18.00 -17.98 -0.43
N THR A 152 -17.41 -19.15 -0.30
CA THR A 152 -17.66 -20.07 0.82
C THR A 152 -16.76 -19.76 2.01
N GLN A 153 -17.10 -20.30 3.19
CA GLN A 153 -16.22 -20.21 4.36
C GLN A 153 -14.86 -20.92 4.11
N ALA A 154 -14.81 -21.90 3.21
CA ALA A 154 -13.55 -22.55 2.81
C ALA A 154 -12.66 -21.58 2.01
N ASP A 155 -13.25 -20.79 1.10
CA ASP A 155 -12.53 -19.75 0.34
C ASP A 155 -11.97 -18.67 1.28
N VAL A 156 -12.79 -18.16 2.20
CA VAL A 156 -12.37 -17.20 3.23
C VAL A 156 -11.23 -17.75 4.07
N SER A 157 -11.35 -19.00 4.53
CA SER A 157 -10.33 -19.65 5.36
C SER A 157 -9.03 -19.89 4.59
N PHE A 158 -9.10 -20.24 3.31
CA PHE A 158 -7.93 -20.40 2.45
C PHE A 158 -7.19 -19.06 2.29
N VAL A 159 -7.89 -18.00 1.88
CA VAL A 159 -7.29 -16.67 1.70
C VAL A 159 -6.71 -16.14 3.02
N ALA A 160 -7.39 -16.32 4.14
CA ALA A 160 -6.88 -15.95 5.45
C ALA A 160 -5.59 -16.73 5.82
N SER A 161 -5.51 -18.01 5.45
CA SER A 161 -4.36 -18.87 5.76
C SER A 161 -3.06 -18.52 5.04
N ILE A 162 -3.16 -17.84 3.90
CA ILE A 162 -2.00 -17.37 3.13
C ILE A 162 -1.63 -15.91 3.45
N GLY A 163 -2.50 -15.19 4.17
CA GLY A 163 -2.40 -13.74 4.35
C GLY A 163 -1.08 -13.26 4.92
N SER A 164 -0.54 -13.92 5.95
CA SER A 164 0.75 -13.57 6.55
C SER A 164 1.93 -13.81 5.59
N HIS A 165 1.91 -14.91 4.83
CA HIS A 165 2.96 -15.20 3.85
C HIS A 165 2.98 -14.15 2.74
N VAL A 166 1.80 -13.79 2.22
CA VAL A 166 1.66 -12.74 1.20
C VAL A 166 2.18 -11.40 1.74
N ALA A 167 1.78 -11.02 2.96
CA ALA A 167 2.24 -9.80 3.59
C ALA A 167 3.77 -9.78 3.75
N GLU A 168 4.38 -10.88 4.20
CA GLU A 168 5.83 -11.01 4.34
C GLU A 168 6.54 -10.97 2.99
N GLY A 169 6.00 -11.61 1.97
CA GLY A 169 6.52 -11.56 0.61
C GLY A 169 6.53 -10.16 0.03
N LEU A 170 5.42 -9.42 0.13
CA LEU A 170 5.31 -8.04 -0.34
C LEU A 170 6.23 -7.10 0.45
N ARG A 171 6.35 -7.29 1.77
CA ARG A 171 7.31 -6.58 2.61
C ARG A 171 8.75 -6.82 2.15
N ALA A 172 9.10 -8.08 1.90
CA ALA A 172 10.44 -8.45 1.41
C ALA A 172 10.73 -7.87 0.03
N ALA A 173 9.76 -7.91 -0.89
CA ALA A 173 9.87 -7.32 -2.23
C ALA A 173 10.15 -5.81 -2.17
N MET A 174 9.49 -5.10 -1.25
CA MET A 174 9.74 -3.68 -1.01
C MET A 174 11.17 -3.41 -0.52
N LEU A 175 11.67 -4.23 0.43
CA LEU A 175 13.04 -4.10 0.96
C LEU A 175 14.11 -4.50 -0.05
N LEU A 176 13.95 -5.64 -0.74
CA LEU A 176 14.91 -6.11 -1.74
C LEU A 176 15.02 -5.14 -2.89
N GLY A 177 13.89 -4.63 -3.34
CA GLY A 177 13.86 -3.56 -4.30
C GLY A 177 14.70 -2.35 -3.85
N ALA A 178 14.69 -1.99 -2.57
CA ALA A 178 15.50 -0.90 -2.02
C ALA A 178 17.01 -1.15 -2.07
N LEU A 179 17.44 -2.42 -2.07
CA LEU A 179 18.85 -2.81 -2.12
C LEU A 179 19.42 -2.91 -3.54
N SER A 180 18.56 -3.09 -4.55
CA SER A 180 18.98 -3.49 -5.90
C SER A 180 19.10 -2.35 -6.91
N ALA A 181 18.61 -1.16 -6.64
CA ALA A 181 18.73 -0.04 -7.56
C ALA A 181 19.97 0.80 -7.23
N PRO A 182 20.83 1.09 -8.22
CA PRO A 182 21.80 2.17 -8.08
C PRO A 182 20.98 3.46 -7.94
N GLY A 183 21.01 4.02 -6.72
CA GLY A 183 20.26 5.22 -6.39
C GLY A 183 20.70 6.36 -7.31
N ARG A 184 19.78 6.82 -8.12
CA ARG A 184 19.85 8.17 -8.65
C ARG A 184 19.51 9.10 -7.50
N SER A 185 20.35 10.08 -7.30
CA SER A 185 20.23 11.03 -6.18
C SER A 185 18.88 11.77 -6.22
N PRO A 186 18.24 12.08 -5.08
CA PRO A 186 17.15 13.05 -5.04
C PRO A 186 17.55 14.42 -5.63
N ASP A 187 18.85 14.70 -5.72
CA ASP A 187 19.44 15.93 -6.25
C ASP A 187 19.58 15.94 -7.79
N ASP A 188 19.16 14.90 -8.51
CA ASP A 188 19.19 14.90 -9.99
C ASP A 188 18.17 15.87 -10.62
N GLY A 189 17.69 16.85 -9.86
CA GLY A 189 17.09 18.08 -10.39
C GLY A 189 15.66 17.93 -10.92
N GLU A 190 14.97 16.83 -10.69
CA GLU A 190 13.57 16.74 -11.06
C GLU A 190 12.70 17.55 -10.10
N ALA A 191 12.15 18.63 -10.61
CA ALA A 191 11.17 19.44 -9.90
C ALA A 191 9.97 18.59 -9.49
N PRO A 192 9.30 18.90 -8.37
CA PRO A 192 8.05 18.26 -8.00
C PRO A 192 7.05 18.31 -9.16
N GLY A 193 6.41 17.17 -9.42
CA GLY A 193 5.31 17.06 -10.37
C GLY A 193 4.00 17.48 -9.72
N LEU A 194 3.16 18.18 -10.47
CA LEU A 194 1.80 18.52 -10.05
C LEU A 194 0.82 18.01 -11.09
N VAL A 195 -0.20 17.29 -10.62
CA VAL A 195 -1.34 16.84 -11.42
C VAL A 195 -2.61 17.38 -10.78
N VAL A 196 -3.44 18.06 -11.56
CA VAL A 196 -4.78 18.49 -11.15
C VAL A 196 -5.80 17.59 -11.82
N LEU A 197 -6.69 17.03 -11.03
CA LEU A 197 -7.68 16.06 -11.43
C LEU A 197 -9.10 16.63 -11.31
N ASP A 198 -9.92 16.33 -12.29
CA ASP A 198 -11.37 16.46 -12.28
C ASP A 198 -11.94 15.04 -12.37
N GLY A 199 -12.37 14.49 -11.23
CA GLY A 199 -12.66 13.06 -11.12
C GLY A 199 -11.43 12.19 -11.43
N ASP A 200 -11.52 11.36 -12.46
CA ASP A 200 -10.45 10.48 -12.95
C ASP A 200 -9.64 11.06 -14.13
N ARG A 201 -9.91 12.30 -14.52
CA ARG A 201 -9.28 12.95 -15.66
C ARG A 201 -8.23 13.95 -15.25
N ILE A 202 -7.10 13.93 -15.95
CA ILE A 202 -6.08 14.96 -15.82
C ILE A 202 -6.61 16.22 -16.49
N ARG A 203 -6.84 17.28 -15.68
CA ARG A 203 -7.17 18.63 -16.17
C ARG A 203 -5.93 19.43 -16.51
N ALA A 204 -4.89 19.29 -15.69
CA ALA A 204 -3.61 19.92 -15.89
C ALA A 204 -2.50 19.09 -15.26
N ALA A 205 -1.34 19.06 -15.89
CA ALA A 205 -0.13 18.44 -15.34
C ALA A 205 1.08 19.31 -15.66
N SER A 206 2.05 19.34 -14.74
CA SER A 206 3.36 19.93 -15.00
C SER A 206 4.21 18.99 -15.85
N ALA A 207 5.19 19.51 -16.59
CA ALA A 207 6.09 18.68 -17.39
C ALA A 207 6.86 17.65 -16.53
N SER A 208 7.22 18.00 -15.29
CA SER A 208 7.85 17.06 -14.33
C SER A 208 6.93 15.94 -13.89
N ALA A 209 5.60 16.16 -13.86
CA ALA A 209 4.64 15.13 -13.52
C ALA A 209 4.56 14.04 -14.58
N GLU A 210 4.75 14.36 -15.86
CA GLU A 210 4.71 13.37 -16.94
C GLU A 210 5.79 12.29 -16.75
N GLY A 211 7.02 12.69 -16.43
CA GLY A 211 8.12 11.75 -16.14
C GLY A 211 7.82 10.85 -14.93
N TRP A 212 7.26 11.40 -13.85
CA TRP A 212 6.85 10.61 -12.70
C TRP A 212 5.71 9.64 -13.01
N LEU A 213 4.73 10.08 -13.79
CA LEU A 213 3.60 9.24 -14.21
C LEU A 213 4.07 8.08 -15.10
N GLU A 214 5.04 8.31 -15.99
CA GLU A 214 5.63 7.26 -16.83
C GLU A 214 6.32 6.19 -15.99
N GLU A 215 7.02 6.56 -14.92
CA GLU A 215 7.65 5.60 -14.00
C GLU A 215 6.65 4.80 -13.16
N LEU A 216 5.48 5.36 -12.93
CA LEU A 216 4.38 4.69 -12.23
C LEU A 216 3.50 3.87 -13.20
N ALA A 217 3.56 4.16 -14.50
CA ALA A 217 2.73 3.48 -15.49
C ALA A 217 3.08 1.98 -15.60
N GLY A 218 2.07 1.14 -15.49
CA GLY A 218 2.22 -0.30 -15.66
C GLY A 218 1.29 -1.18 -14.84
N ASP A 219 0.64 -0.63 -13.84
CA ASP A 219 -0.23 -1.40 -12.94
C ASP A 219 -1.48 -1.97 -13.65
N PHE A 220 -1.88 -1.37 -14.78
CA PHE A 220 -3.06 -1.79 -15.56
C PHE A 220 -2.74 -2.20 -17.01
N GLY A 221 -1.48 -2.43 -17.38
CA GLY A 221 -1.11 -2.92 -18.72
C GLY A 221 -1.52 -1.98 -19.85
N GLY A 222 -1.42 -0.67 -19.68
CA GLY A 222 -1.70 0.36 -20.71
C GLY A 222 -0.44 1.09 -21.17
N ARG A 223 -0.53 1.81 -22.29
CA ARG A 223 0.53 2.73 -22.72
C ARG A 223 0.65 3.87 -21.70
N PRO A 224 1.89 4.39 -21.46
CA PRO A 224 2.07 5.64 -20.73
C PRO A 224 1.17 6.73 -21.31
N GLY A 225 0.42 7.42 -20.45
CA GLY A 225 -0.47 8.52 -20.85
C GLY A 225 -1.98 8.21 -20.94
N ASP A 226 -2.36 6.93 -21.05
CA ASP A 226 -3.79 6.60 -21.18
C ASP A 226 -4.56 6.58 -19.87
N ARG A 227 -3.89 6.53 -18.70
CA ARG A 227 -4.55 6.41 -17.38
C ARG A 227 -3.66 6.80 -16.20
N LEU A 228 -4.36 7.17 -15.13
CA LEU A 228 -3.75 7.44 -13.84
C LEU A 228 -3.28 6.14 -13.17
N PRO A 229 -2.07 6.10 -12.63
CA PRO A 229 -1.58 5.00 -11.81
C PRO A 229 -2.44 4.76 -10.56
N ALA A 230 -2.49 3.54 -10.09
CA ALA A 230 -3.23 3.11 -8.90
C ALA A 230 -2.98 4.02 -7.68
N ALA A 231 -1.72 4.36 -7.43
CA ALA A 231 -1.33 5.23 -6.32
C ALA A 231 -1.89 6.65 -6.45
N VAL A 232 -1.93 7.20 -7.67
CA VAL A 232 -2.49 8.54 -7.92
C VAL A 232 -4.00 8.54 -7.66
N LEU A 233 -4.73 7.53 -8.17
CA LEU A 233 -6.16 7.37 -7.92
C LEU A 233 -6.46 7.17 -6.42
N ALA A 234 -5.64 6.41 -5.71
CA ALA A 234 -5.81 6.19 -4.28
C ALA A 234 -5.63 7.48 -3.46
N VAL A 235 -4.55 8.22 -3.76
CA VAL A 235 -4.26 9.49 -3.08
C VAL A 235 -5.32 10.54 -3.43
N ALA A 236 -5.74 10.62 -4.69
CA ALA A 236 -6.79 11.54 -5.11
C ALA A 236 -8.14 11.21 -4.46
N GLY A 237 -8.53 9.94 -4.41
CA GLY A 237 -9.74 9.50 -3.73
C GLY A 237 -9.72 9.84 -2.25
N ALA A 238 -8.60 9.61 -1.56
CA ALA A 238 -8.45 9.97 -0.15
C ALA A 238 -8.53 11.48 0.10
N ALA A 239 -7.95 12.30 -0.79
CA ALA A 239 -7.98 13.76 -0.68
C ALA A 239 -9.36 14.35 -0.97
N GLY A 240 -10.14 13.73 -1.85
CA GLY A 240 -11.51 14.16 -2.17
C GLY A 240 -12.52 13.90 -1.06
N ARG A 241 -12.20 13.03 -0.09
CA ARG A 241 -13.14 12.66 0.98
C ARG A 241 -13.49 13.86 1.87
N MET A 242 -14.79 14.12 2.03
CA MET A 242 -15.30 15.02 3.06
C MET A 242 -15.22 14.32 4.41
N VAL A 243 -14.58 14.94 5.38
CA VAL A 243 -14.50 14.44 6.75
C VAL A 243 -15.71 14.96 7.53
N GLY A 244 -16.50 14.06 8.13
CA GLY A 244 -17.55 14.45 9.07
C GLY A 244 -16.95 14.96 10.39
N ASP A 245 -17.71 15.75 11.12
CA ASP A 245 -17.29 16.27 12.43
C ASP A 245 -16.89 15.12 13.38
N GLY A 246 -15.62 15.13 13.82
CA GLY A 246 -15.09 14.19 14.81
C GLY A 246 -14.32 12.97 14.26
N GLU A 247 -14.28 12.74 12.96
CA GLU A 247 -13.38 11.72 12.37
C GLU A 247 -12.00 12.32 12.05
N PRO A 248 -10.90 11.61 12.37
CA PRO A 248 -9.59 12.06 11.90
C PRO A 248 -9.54 12.03 10.36
N PRO A 249 -8.96 13.05 9.72
CA PRO A 249 -8.85 13.07 8.26
C PRO A 249 -8.06 11.85 7.78
N PRO A 250 -8.47 11.21 6.67
CA PRO A 250 -7.71 10.13 6.07
C PRO A 250 -6.32 10.65 5.67
N SER A 251 -5.32 9.77 5.72
CA SER A 251 -4.02 10.12 5.16
C SER A 251 -4.17 10.35 3.66
N THR A 252 -3.72 11.50 3.20
CA THR A 252 -3.67 11.86 1.76
C THR A 252 -2.25 11.73 1.20
N ARG A 253 -1.39 10.98 1.89
CA ARG A 253 0.01 10.75 1.51
C ARG A 253 0.27 9.27 1.33
N ALA A 254 1.03 8.93 0.29
CA ALA A 254 1.54 7.59 0.06
C ALA A 254 3.01 7.65 -0.30
N VAL A 255 3.77 6.66 0.11
CA VAL A 255 5.16 6.46 -0.28
C VAL A 255 5.28 5.13 -0.98
N LEU A 256 5.89 5.14 -2.14
CA LEU A 256 6.08 3.93 -2.93
C LEU A 256 7.40 3.98 -3.70
N ARG A 257 7.72 2.87 -4.32
CA ARG A 257 8.89 2.75 -5.16
C ARG A 257 8.49 2.68 -6.62
N THR A 258 9.12 3.50 -7.46
CA THR A 258 8.91 3.47 -8.91
C THR A 258 9.61 2.26 -9.53
N ARG A 259 9.28 1.93 -10.79
CA ARG A 259 9.98 0.89 -11.56
C ARG A 259 11.46 1.17 -11.76
N ALA A 260 11.82 2.45 -11.84
CA ALA A 260 13.22 2.87 -11.91
C ALA A 260 13.96 2.72 -10.56
N GLY A 261 13.25 2.27 -9.52
CA GLY A 261 13.81 2.03 -8.20
C GLY A 261 13.90 3.28 -7.32
N ARG A 262 13.34 4.38 -7.74
CA ARG A 262 13.31 5.63 -6.96
C ARG A 262 12.17 5.60 -5.93
N TRP A 263 12.40 6.23 -4.80
CA TRP A 263 11.35 6.44 -3.81
C TRP A 263 10.57 7.71 -4.12
N LEU A 264 9.27 7.56 -4.27
CA LEU A 264 8.34 8.62 -4.62
C LEU A 264 7.33 8.84 -3.49
N GLY A 265 7.17 10.09 -3.09
CA GLY A 265 6.09 10.55 -2.24
C GLY A 265 4.96 11.16 -3.08
N LEU A 266 3.74 10.75 -2.81
CA LEU A 266 2.53 11.37 -3.36
C LEU A 266 1.78 12.10 -2.24
N HIS A 267 1.27 13.29 -2.54
CA HIS A 267 0.47 14.06 -1.61
C HIS A 267 -0.76 14.64 -2.31
N GLY A 268 -1.95 14.21 -1.90
CA GLY A 268 -3.22 14.71 -2.39
C GLY A 268 -3.72 15.91 -1.60
N LEU A 269 -4.21 16.90 -2.31
CA LEU A 269 -4.78 18.13 -1.78
C LEU A 269 -6.12 18.38 -2.46
N ARG A 270 -7.16 18.61 -1.67
CA ARG A 270 -8.43 19.08 -2.19
C ARG A 270 -8.33 20.57 -2.50
N LEU A 271 -8.78 20.96 -3.68
CA LEU A 271 -8.85 22.34 -4.13
C LEU A 271 -10.32 22.77 -4.12
N ASP A 272 -10.65 23.80 -3.36
CA ASP A 272 -11.98 24.40 -3.39
C ASP A 272 -12.02 25.46 -4.50
N SER A 273 -12.50 25.06 -5.66
CA SER A 273 -12.83 26.00 -6.74
C SER A 273 -14.21 26.57 -6.49
N GLY A 274 -14.33 27.87 -6.28
CA GLY A 274 -15.59 28.55 -5.89
C GLY A 274 -16.78 28.44 -6.87
N SER A 275 -16.77 27.52 -7.84
CA SER A 275 -17.77 27.42 -8.90
C SER A 275 -18.03 26.01 -9.45
N GLY A 276 -17.63 24.92 -8.78
CA GLY A 276 -17.81 23.59 -9.35
C GLY A 276 -17.58 22.44 -8.38
N GLU A 277 -17.55 21.22 -8.88
CA GLU A 277 -17.10 20.05 -8.11
C GLU A 277 -15.67 20.25 -7.63
N PRO A 278 -15.34 19.75 -6.42
CA PRO A 278 -14.01 19.94 -5.84
C PRO A 278 -12.96 19.24 -6.71
N GLU A 279 -11.97 19.99 -7.13
CA GLU A 279 -10.79 19.45 -7.81
C GLU A 279 -9.81 18.87 -6.81
N VAL A 280 -8.98 17.93 -7.25
CA VAL A 280 -7.91 17.37 -6.44
C VAL A 280 -6.57 17.62 -7.13
N ALA A 281 -5.62 18.17 -6.38
CA ALA A 281 -4.22 18.23 -6.80
C ALA A 281 -3.45 17.07 -6.19
N VAL A 282 -2.60 16.41 -6.97
CA VAL A 282 -1.64 15.42 -6.50
C VAL A 282 -0.22 15.92 -6.80
N ILE A 283 0.57 16.06 -5.76
CA ILE A 283 1.99 16.39 -5.85
C ILE A 283 2.77 15.08 -5.86
N LEU A 284 3.70 14.95 -6.80
CA LEU A 284 4.63 13.84 -6.95
C LEU A 284 6.04 14.39 -6.75
N GLU A 285 6.74 13.90 -5.73
CA GLU A 285 8.10 14.35 -5.43
C GLU A 285 8.95 13.19 -4.89
N ALA A 286 10.27 13.31 -4.97
CA ALA A 286 11.15 12.35 -4.32
C ALA A 286 10.77 12.25 -2.84
N ALA A 287 10.60 11.02 -2.33
CA ALA A 287 10.17 10.82 -0.96
C ALA A 287 11.19 11.39 0.03
N ARG A 288 10.69 12.09 1.05
CA ARG A 288 11.55 12.74 2.05
C ARG A 288 12.07 11.76 3.10
N PRO A 289 13.21 12.05 3.75
CA PRO A 289 13.80 11.19 4.78
C PRO A 289 12.82 10.68 5.84
N PRO A 290 12.00 11.52 6.46
CA PRO A 290 11.07 11.05 7.49
C PRO A 290 9.98 10.10 6.95
N GLU A 291 9.55 10.28 5.71
CA GLU A 291 8.55 9.44 5.06
C GLU A 291 9.12 8.05 4.77
N LEU A 292 10.34 8.00 4.23
CA LEU A 292 11.08 6.76 4.02
C LEU A 292 11.34 6.03 5.33
N ALA A 293 11.76 6.75 6.37
CA ALA A 293 12.01 6.15 7.67
C ALA A 293 10.78 5.41 8.21
N ALA A 294 9.57 5.97 8.05
CA ALA A 294 8.33 5.34 8.49
C ALA A 294 8.06 4.01 7.75
N VAL A 295 8.22 3.99 6.42
CA VAL A 295 8.03 2.79 5.59
C VAL A 295 9.09 1.73 5.92
N VAL A 296 10.36 2.13 5.99
CA VAL A 296 11.49 1.25 6.29
C VAL A 296 11.36 0.63 7.69
N MET A 297 11.02 1.43 8.70
CA MET A 297 10.79 0.93 10.06
C MET A 297 9.63 -0.08 10.10
N SER A 298 8.57 0.15 9.34
CA SER A 298 7.49 -0.84 9.19
C SER A 298 8.00 -2.12 8.55
N ALA A 299 8.89 -2.01 7.56
CA ALA A 299 9.46 -3.14 6.85
C ALA A 299 10.41 -4.00 7.70
N TYR A 300 11.04 -3.43 8.73
CA TYR A 300 11.79 -4.22 9.74
C TYR A 300 10.88 -4.95 10.74
N GLY A 301 9.57 -4.89 10.58
CA GLY A 301 8.61 -5.57 11.47
C GLY A 301 8.51 -4.91 12.84
N LEU A 302 8.80 -3.61 12.93
CA LEU A 302 8.60 -2.86 14.16
C LEU A 302 7.11 -2.69 14.44
N THR A 303 6.69 -2.93 15.68
CA THR A 303 5.34 -2.62 16.14
C THR A 303 5.09 -1.11 16.11
N ALA A 304 3.83 -0.67 16.18
CA ALA A 304 3.50 0.76 16.21
C ALA A 304 4.30 1.49 17.31
N ARG A 305 4.38 0.90 18.51
CA ARG A 305 5.11 1.48 19.63
C ARG A 305 6.62 1.53 19.41
N GLU A 306 7.20 0.50 18.80
CA GLU A 306 8.61 0.49 18.45
C GLU A 306 8.94 1.51 17.36
N ARG A 307 8.02 1.75 16.41
CA ARG A 307 8.17 2.82 15.40
C ARG A 307 8.19 4.20 16.05
N ASP A 308 7.27 4.47 17.00
CA ASP A 308 7.26 5.74 17.75
C ASP A 308 8.60 5.96 18.48
N VAL A 309 9.13 4.92 19.13
CA VAL A 309 10.42 4.97 19.81
C VAL A 309 11.57 5.20 18.82
N ALA A 310 11.60 4.46 17.71
CA ALA A 310 12.64 4.59 16.69
C ALA A 310 12.64 6.00 16.07
N GLN A 311 11.46 6.57 15.83
CA GLN A 311 11.30 7.93 15.32
C GLN A 311 11.92 8.98 16.25
N GLN A 312 11.67 8.90 17.56
CA GLN A 312 12.27 9.79 18.55
C GLN A 312 13.80 9.66 18.56
N VAL A 313 14.31 8.46 18.45
CA VAL A 313 15.75 8.19 18.43
C VAL A 313 16.43 8.75 17.16
N ILE A 314 15.82 8.52 16.01
CA ILE A 314 16.31 8.99 14.71
C ILE A 314 16.29 10.52 14.65
N SER A 315 15.30 11.17 15.27
CA SER A 315 15.27 12.64 15.40
C SER A 315 16.27 13.20 16.42
N GLY A 316 17.08 12.36 17.06
CA GLY A 316 18.14 12.80 17.97
C GLY A 316 17.73 12.97 19.44
N ALA A 317 16.50 12.58 19.81
CA ALA A 317 16.03 12.70 21.19
C ALA A 317 16.84 11.81 22.15
N SER A 318 17.20 12.34 23.32
CA SER A 318 17.79 11.56 24.40
C SER A 318 16.80 10.53 24.96
N THR A 319 17.28 9.57 25.77
CA THR A 319 16.40 8.58 26.42
C THR A 319 15.33 9.24 27.29
N ALA A 320 15.69 10.30 27.99
CA ALA A 320 14.77 11.02 28.87
C ALA A 320 13.70 11.80 28.09
N GLU A 321 14.12 12.50 27.03
CA GLU A 321 13.21 13.24 26.15
C GLU A 321 12.24 12.33 25.42
N ALA A 322 12.74 11.24 24.81
CA ALA A 322 11.91 10.26 24.12
C ALA A 322 10.92 9.57 25.07
N ALA A 323 11.34 9.19 26.28
CA ALA A 323 10.49 8.59 27.27
C ALA A 323 9.38 9.56 27.70
N ALA A 324 9.72 10.83 27.95
CA ALA A 324 8.76 11.88 28.30
C ALA A 324 7.76 12.13 27.16
N ALA A 325 8.22 12.28 25.91
CA ALA A 325 7.39 12.51 24.74
C ALA A 325 6.40 11.35 24.50
N LEU A 326 6.82 10.13 24.81
CA LEU A 326 5.99 8.93 24.62
C LEU A 326 5.22 8.51 25.86
N HIS A 327 5.29 9.25 26.97
CA HIS A 327 4.64 8.95 28.22
C HIS A 327 4.94 7.55 28.77
N ILE A 328 6.22 7.12 28.73
CA ILE A 328 6.72 5.85 29.25
C ILE A 328 7.93 6.06 30.15
N SER A 329 8.31 5.02 30.93
CA SER A 329 9.52 5.08 31.74
C SER A 329 10.77 4.97 30.85
N PRO A 330 11.92 5.56 31.27
CA PRO A 330 13.21 5.34 30.58
C PRO A 330 13.59 3.85 30.47
N TYR A 331 13.20 3.04 31.44
CA TYR A 331 13.42 1.58 31.44
C TYR A 331 12.62 0.91 30.32
N THR A 332 11.33 1.21 30.22
CA THR A 332 10.46 0.70 29.13
C THR A 332 10.98 1.14 27.75
N LEU A 333 11.50 2.36 27.64
CA LEU A 333 12.12 2.83 26.40
C LEU A 333 13.36 2.00 26.02
N GLN A 334 14.19 1.64 27.00
CA GLN A 334 15.38 0.79 26.76
C GLN A 334 14.99 -0.62 26.32
N ASP A 335 13.93 -1.21 26.86
CA ASP A 335 13.41 -2.50 26.43
C ASP A 335 12.94 -2.45 24.98
N HIS A 336 12.21 -1.39 24.59
CA HIS A 336 11.83 -1.17 23.20
C HIS A 336 13.07 -1.01 22.30
N LEU A 337 14.08 -0.23 22.73
CA LEU A 337 15.32 -0.06 21.94
C LEU A 337 16.06 -1.38 21.72
N LYS A 338 16.13 -2.23 22.73
CA LYS A 338 16.72 -3.56 22.58
C LYS A 338 15.98 -4.38 21.54
N SER A 339 14.65 -4.44 21.61
CA SER A 339 13.82 -5.13 20.63
C SER A 339 13.99 -4.55 19.21
N ILE A 340 14.05 -3.22 19.08
CA ILE A 340 14.30 -2.54 17.81
C ILE A 340 15.67 -2.94 17.24
N PHE A 341 16.72 -2.90 18.06
CA PHE A 341 18.07 -3.24 17.62
C PHE A 341 18.16 -4.69 17.15
N ASP A 342 17.53 -5.61 17.88
CA ASP A 342 17.46 -7.03 17.49
C ASP A 342 16.73 -7.22 16.15
N LYS A 343 15.61 -6.52 15.94
CA LYS A 343 14.79 -6.60 14.70
C LYS A 343 15.47 -5.97 13.49
N VAL A 344 16.18 -4.86 13.70
CA VAL A 344 16.87 -4.12 12.62
C VAL A 344 18.26 -4.72 12.36
N GLY A 345 18.81 -5.49 13.29
CA GLY A 345 20.15 -6.07 13.18
C GLY A 345 21.28 -5.08 13.48
N VAL A 346 21.03 -4.07 14.31
CA VAL A 346 21.99 -3.02 14.70
C VAL A 346 22.31 -3.10 16.20
N ARG A 347 23.37 -2.41 16.65
CA ARG A 347 23.85 -2.48 18.03
C ARG A 347 23.80 -1.14 18.76
N SER A 348 23.48 -0.05 18.07
CA SER A 348 23.50 1.29 18.64
C SER A 348 22.48 2.22 17.96
N ARG A 349 22.16 3.33 18.63
CA ARG A 349 21.32 4.39 18.08
C ARG A 349 21.93 5.01 16.81
N ALA A 350 23.25 5.19 16.80
CA ALA A 350 23.97 5.72 15.65
C ALA A 350 23.89 4.75 14.45
N GLU A 351 24.01 3.44 14.72
CA GLU A 351 23.82 2.42 13.69
C GLU A 351 22.37 2.36 13.21
N LEU A 352 21.36 2.49 14.10
CA LEU A 352 19.97 2.56 13.71
C LEU A 352 19.69 3.75 12.78
N ALA A 353 20.17 4.93 13.16
CA ALA A 353 20.05 6.12 12.32
C ALA A 353 20.76 5.91 10.98
N LYS A 354 21.98 5.37 11.01
CA LYS A 354 22.76 5.05 9.81
C LYS A 354 22.06 4.04 8.93
N GLU A 355 21.52 2.95 9.48
CA GLU A 355 20.81 1.92 8.75
C GLU A 355 19.57 2.48 8.02
N VAL A 356 18.81 3.33 8.70
CA VAL A 356 17.65 3.99 8.12
C VAL A 356 18.03 5.05 7.09
N PHE A 357 19.15 5.78 7.29
CA PHE A 357 19.59 6.82 6.38
C PHE A 357 20.52 6.31 5.28
N ASP A 358 21.54 5.50 5.57
CA ASP A 358 22.57 5.12 4.59
C ASP A 358 22.09 4.12 3.55
N ARG A 359 21.33 3.09 3.94
CA ARG A 359 20.81 2.10 2.98
C ARG A 359 19.77 2.67 2.03
N HIS A 360 19.12 3.74 2.42
CA HIS A 360 18.04 4.32 1.64
C HIS A 360 18.38 5.71 1.09
N TYR A 361 19.48 6.32 1.56
CA TYR A 361 19.96 7.65 1.17
C TYR A 361 21.36 7.66 0.58
N ALA A 362 22.30 6.84 1.01
CA ALA A 362 23.69 6.86 0.57
C ALA A 362 23.89 6.34 -0.87
N ALA A 363 22.89 5.69 -1.44
CA ALA A 363 22.84 5.50 -2.89
C ALA A 363 22.75 6.83 -3.66
N ALA A 364 22.58 7.94 -2.97
CA ALA A 364 22.33 9.28 -3.48
C ALA A 364 23.47 10.30 -3.26
N ALA A 365 24.52 9.95 -2.53
CA ALA A 365 25.64 10.87 -2.33
C ALA A 365 26.72 10.66 -3.42
N PRO A 366 27.12 11.69 -4.18
CA PRO A 366 28.32 11.60 -5.02
C PRO A 366 29.53 11.36 -4.12
N LEU A 367 30.33 10.36 -4.45
CA LEU A 367 31.68 10.22 -3.88
C LEU A 367 32.40 11.55 -4.07
N GLY A 368 32.56 12.29 -2.99
CA GLY A 368 33.19 13.60 -3.00
C GLY A 368 34.51 13.54 -3.73
N GLY A 369 34.62 14.34 -4.79
CA GLY A 369 35.87 14.61 -5.45
C GLY A 369 36.88 15.10 -4.43
N ALA A 370 38.01 14.42 -4.33
CA ALA A 370 39.15 14.82 -3.53
C ALA A 370 39.53 16.26 -3.95
N PRO A 371 39.85 17.15 -3.01
CA PRO A 371 40.40 18.47 -3.38
C PRO A 371 41.74 18.23 -4.02
N GLY A 372 41.80 18.51 -5.32
CA GLY A 372 43.08 18.60 -6.04
C GLY A 372 43.97 19.64 -5.41
N ARG A 373 45.19 19.27 -5.16
CA ARG A 373 46.29 20.17 -4.77
C ARG A 373 46.70 21.04 -5.96
#